data_1d89562eee8045cc4e39f89b5b602ba8
#
_entry.id   1d89562eee8045cc4e39f89b5b602ba8
#
_cell.length_a   1.000
_cell.length_b   1.000
_cell.length_c   1.000
_cell.angle_alpha   90.00
_cell.angle_beta   90.00
_cell.angle_gamma   90.00
#
_symmetry.space_group_name_H-M   'P 1'
#
loop_
_entity.id
_entity.type
_entity.pdbx_description
1 polymer ?
#
loop_
_entity_poly.entity_id
_entity_poly.type
_entity_poly.pdbx_seq_one_letter_code
_entity_poly.pdbx_strand_id
1 'polypeptide(L)'
;MANMYDIVIIGGGPGGYSAALYAARAGLHVAVIEKRAIGGQAIRSENIENYPGFDAGINGLSLSEKMQRGAERFGAEMVTDEVRRVQLMQMVKVIEAAKQTYQAPAVILATGAPPKKLGVEGKDEMLGRGVHYYAACRSMMYRRKTVAVIGDGEQAAEAAMLLSRTLYCFRHPASPPHIPAVAPERFYRALQGRSDWRCWDR
;
A
#
# COMPACT_ATOMS: atom_id res chain seq x y z
N MET A 1 17.72 28.87 4.29
CA MET A 1 18.58 27.95 5.08
C MET A 1 17.95 26.58 5.03
N ALA A 2 18.72 25.49 4.92
CA ALA A 2 18.17 24.14 4.95
C ALA A 2 17.73 23.79 6.39
N ASN A 3 16.53 23.21 6.53
CA ASN A 3 16.05 22.78 7.83
C ASN A 3 16.77 21.48 8.24
N MET A 4 17.40 21.51 9.40
CA MET A 4 18.17 20.38 9.95
C MET A 4 17.30 19.59 10.93
N TYR A 5 17.23 18.28 10.74
CA TYR A 5 16.53 17.30 11.58
C TYR A 5 17.50 16.19 12.02
N ASP A 6 17.16 15.45 13.05
CA ASP A 6 17.86 14.20 13.39
C ASP A 6 17.47 13.09 12.42
N ILE A 7 16.19 13.03 12.06
CA ILE A 7 15.64 12.07 11.11
C ILE A 7 14.64 12.76 10.17
N VAL A 8 14.79 12.51 8.88
CA VAL A 8 13.76 12.81 7.88
C VAL A 8 13.11 11.52 7.43
N ILE A 9 11.78 11.46 7.47
CA ILE A 9 10.97 10.32 7.03
C ILE A 9 10.25 10.73 5.74
N ILE A 10 10.43 9.97 4.67
CA ILE A 10 9.80 10.24 3.38
C ILE A 10 8.60 9.30 3.21
N GLY A 11 7.41 9.86 3.30
CA GLY A 11 6.12 9.17 3.18
C GLY A 11 5.30 9.15 4.47
N GLY A 12 4.09 9.71 4.39
CA GLY A 12 3.11 9.85 5.48
C GLY A 12 2.06 8.73 5.47
N GLY A 13 2.48 7.50 5.24
CA GLY A 13 1.67 6.31 5.42
C GLY A 13 1.85 5.68 6.81
N PRO A 14 1.19 4.54 7.10
CA PRO A 14 1.29 3.86 8.40
C PRO A 14 2.73 3.56 8.83
N GLY A 15 3.60 3.16 7.89
CA GLY A 15 5.03 2.91 8.18
C GLY A 15 5.76 4.19 8.59
N GLY A 16 5.52 5.30 7.87
CA GLY A 16 6.15 6.60 8.17
C GLY A 16 5.69 7.17 9.51
N TYR A 17 4.39 7.15 9.79
CA TYR A 17 3.87 7.64 11.07
C TYR A 17 4.27 6.78 12.26
N SER A 18 4.36 5.45 12.07
CA SER A 18 4.90 4.57 13.11
C SER A 18 6.36 4.90 13.42
N ALA A 19 7.19 5.06 12.38
CA ALA A 19 8.59 5.45 12.56
C ALA A 19 8.71 6.82 13.24
N ALA A 20 7.91 7.80 12.82
CA ALA A 20 7.89 9.14 13.40
C ALA A 20 7.51 9.13 14.88
N LEU A 21 6.47 8.36 15.24
CA LEU A 21 6.03 8.21 16.63
C LEU A 21 7.17 7.72 17.52
N TYR A 22 7.87 6.67 17.12
CA TYR A 22 8.95 6.11 17.94
C TYR A 22 10.19 6.99 17.98
N ALA A 23 10.55 7.61 16.85
CA ALA A 23 11.70 8.52 16.81
C ALA A 23 11.45 9.79 17.66
N ALA A 24 10.27 10.41 17.54
CA ALA A 24 9.90 11.57 18.35
C ALA A 24 9.80 11.24 19.85
N ARG A 25 9.27 10.05 20.21
CA ARG A 25 9.26 9.59 21.61
C ARG A 25 10.66 9.37 22.18
N ALA A 26 11.65 9.06 21.32
CA ALA A 26 13.05 8.99 21.72
C ALA A 26 13.72 10.38 21.87
N GLY A 27 12.97 11.48 21.71
CA GLY A 27 13.46 12.84 21.82
C GLY A 27 14.18 13.38 20.61
N LEU A 28 14.06 12.69 19.46
CA LEU A 28 14.69 13.13 18.21
C LEU A 28 13.81 14.18 17.52
N HIS A 29 14.47 15.14 16.85
CA HIS A 29 13.81 16.12 15.98
C HIS A 29 13.52 15.46 14.62
N VAL A 30 12.24 15.25 14.32
CA VAL A 30 11.76 14.42 13.21
C VAL A 30 10.86 15.20 12.27
N ALA A 31 11.12 15.13 10.96
CA ALA A 31 10.18 15.56 9.93
C ALA A 31 9.65 14.36 9.14
N VAL A 32 8.33 14.34 8.90
CA VAL A 32 7.67 13.46 7.96
C VAL A 32 7.28 14.27 6.74
N ILE A 33 7.85 13.95 5.58
CA ILE A 33 7.54 14.63 4.32
C ILE A 33 6.56 13.78 3.53
N GLU A 34 5.37 14.31 3.29
CA GLU A 34 4.34 13.65 2.48
C GLU A 34 3.91 14.55 1.32
N LYS A 35 3.83 13.97 0.13
CA LYS A 35 3.49 14.70 -1.10
C LYS A 35 2.02 15.11 -1.16
N ARG A 36 1.13 14.31 -0.60
CA ARG A 36 -0.33 14.44 -0.71
C ARG A 36 -0.98 14.49 0.67
N ALA A 37 -2.28 14.22 0.70
CA ALA A 37 -3.00 14.05 1.94
C ALA A 37 -2.46 12.86 2.74
N ILE A 38 -2.64 12.93 4.05
CA ILE A 38 -2.24 11.96 5.07
C ILE A 38 -2.63 10.51 4.71
N GLY A 39 -1.83 9.54 5.17
CA GLY A 39 -2.23 8.14 5.28
C GLY A 39 -1.86 7.24 4.09
N GLY A 40 -1.30 7.79 3.03
CA GLY A 40 -0.84 7.00 1.89
C GLY A 40 -1.94 6.12 1.31
N GLN A 41 -1.68 4.81 1.18
CA GLN A 41 -2.65 3.87 0.61
C GLN A 41 -3.76 3.47 1.58
N ALA A 42 -3.55 3.57 2.90
CA ALA A 42 -4.51 3.17 3.91
C ALA A 42 -5.84 3.94 3.79
N ILE A 43 -5.80 5.21 3.38
CA ILE A 43 -7.01 6.05 3.23
C ILE A 43 -8.03 5.49 2.22
N ARG A 44 -7.62 4.57 1.34
CA ARG A 44 -8.50 3.96 0.34
C ARG A 44 -9.37 2.84 0.92
N SER A 45 -9.07 2.39 2.13
CA SER A 45 -9.81 1.33 2.79
C SER A 45 -10.96 1.92 3.61
N GLU A 46 -12.18 1.51 3.30
CA GLU A 46 -13.37 1.93 4.05
C GLU A 46 -13.37 1.35 5.46
N ASN A 47 -12.91 0.11 5.59
CA ASN A 47 -12.78 -0.58 6.87
C ASN A 47 -11.49 -1.41 6.88
N ILE A 48 -10.68 -1.23 7.92
CA ILE A 48 -9.45 -1.97 8.19
C ILE A 48 -9.71 -2.78 9.45
N GLU A 49 -9.86 -4.09 9.31
CA GLU A 49 -10.20 -5.01 10.40
C GLU A 49 -8.99 -5.74 11.00
N ASN A 50 -7.86 -5.67 10.30
CA ASN A 50 -6.63 -6.38 10.67
C ASN A 50 -5.58 -5.47 11.34
N TYR A 51 -5.95 -4.29 11.83
CA TYR A 51 -5.06 -3.43 12.59
C TYR A 51 -5.35 -3.59 14.10
N PRO A 52 -4.39 -4.09 14.90
CA PRO A 52 -4.61 -4.34 16.32
C PRO A 52 -5.07 -3.10 17.10
N GLY A 53 -5.98 -3.27 18.04
CA GLY A 53 -6.52 -2.20 18.87
C GLY A 53 -7.83 -1.59 18.36
N PHE A 54 -8.36 -2.10 17.23
CA PHE A 54 -9.67 -1.71 16.68
C PHE A 54 -10.48 -2.97 16.37
N ASP A 55 -11.13 -3.51 17.38
CA ASP A 55 -11.89 -4.76 17.35
C ASP A 55 -13.07 -4.75 16.38
N ALA A 56 -13.70 -3.59 16.18
CA ALA A 56 -14.77 -3.37 15.20
C ALA A 56 -14.24 -2.91 13.82
N GLY A 57 -12.92 -2.88 13.63
CA GLY A 57 -12.29 -2.25 12.46
C GLY A 57 -12.26 -0.71 12.55
N ILE A 58 -11.57 -0.09 11.63
CA ILE A 58 -11.44 1.36 11.53
C ILE A 58 -11.36 1.82 10.08
N ASN A 59 -11.98 2.95 9.76
CA ASN A 59 -11.80 3.61 8.47
C ASN A 59 -10.35 4.05 8.27
N GLY A 60 -9.81 3.84 7.06
CA GLY A 60 -8.40 4.10 6.76
C GLY A 60 -7.98 5.56 6.92
N LEU A 61 -8.87 6.52 6.65
CA LEU A 61 -8.59 7.94 6.91
C LEU A 61 -8.51 8.19 8.41
N SER A 62 -9.49 7.70 9.17
CA SER A 62 -9.51 7.86 10.64
C SER A 62 -8.29 7.21 11.31
N LEU A 63 -7.86 6.04 10.83
CA LEU A 63 -6.64 5.40 11.31
C LEU A 63 -5.41 6.30 11.05
N SER A 64 -5.30 6.79 9.82
CA SER A 64 -4.17 7.63 9.41
C SER A 64 -4.09 8.94 10.20
N GLU A 65 -5.23 9.59 10.45
CA GLU A 65 -5.31 10.79 11.30
C GLU A 65 -4.89 10.51 12.76
N LYS A 66 -5.30 9.35 13.30
CA LYS A 66 -4.90 8.95 14.66
C LYS A 66 -3.39 8.69 14.73
N MET A 67 -2.82 8.05 13.70
CA MET A 67 -1.38 7.78 13.65
C MET A 67 -0.58 9.07 13.52
N GLN A 68 -1.00 9.98 12.64
CA GLN A 68 -0.38 11.29 12.49
C GLN A 68 -0.40 12.07 13.82
N ARG A 69 -1.59 12.26 14.41
CA ARG A 69 -1.74 12.96 15.70
C ARG A 69 -0.92 12.31 16.81
N GLY A 70 -0.79 10.97 16.78
CA GLY A 70 0.06 10.24 17.72
C GLY A 70 1.52 10.64 17.60
N ALA A 71 2.05 10.81 16.40
CA ALA A 71 3.43 11.26 16.17
C ALA A 71 3.61 12.76 16.50
N GLU A 72 2.68 13.61 16.05
CA GLU A 72 2.69 15.06 16.35
C GLU A 72 2.67 15.37 17.85
N ARG A 73 1.92 14.58 18.62
CA ARG A 73 1.87 14.70 20.09
C ARG A 73 3.25 14.60 20.75
N PHE A 74 4.19 13.89 20.15
CA PHE A 74 5.57 13.76 20.62
C PHE A 74 6.55 14.70 19.91
N GLY A 75 6.05 15.62 19.09
CA GLY A 75 6.85 16.65 18.45
C GLY A 75 7.33 16.33 17.03
N ALA A 76 6.83 15.27 16.38
CA ALA A 76 7.14 15.05 14.98
C ALA A 76 6.46 16.12 14.11
N GLU A 77 7.23 16.72 13.20
CA GLU A 77 6.73 17.72 12.25
C GLU A 77 6.18 17.06 10.99
N MET A 78 4.95 17.43 10.60
CA MET A 78 4.32 16.96 9.36
C MET A 78 4.45 18.01 8.27
N VAL A 79 5.13 17.65 7.20
CA VAL A 79 5.43 18.56 6.10
C VAL A 79 4.77 18.08 4.81
N THR A 80 3.90 18.92 4.22
CA THR A 80 3.36 18.66 2.89
C THR A 80 4.28 19.23 1.83
N ASP A 81 5.11 18.36 1.26
CA ASP A 81 6.06 18.71 0.18
C ASP A 81 6.36 17.48 -0.69
N GLU A 82 6.78 17.71 -1.92
CA GLU A 82 7.13 16.65 -2.87
C GLU A 82 8.64 16.48 -2.94
N VAL A 83 9.16 15.38 -2.41
CA VAL A 83 10.58 15.02 -2.57
C VAL A 83 10.86 14.69 -4.03
N ARG A 84 11.83 15.37 -4.61
CA ARG A 84 12.26 15.24 -6.01
C ARG A 84 13.59 14.52 -6.16
N ARG A 85 14.50 14.76 -5.22
CA ARG A 85 15.84 14.18 -5.24
C ARG A 85 16.33 13.91 -3.83
N VAL A 86 17.14 12.89 -3.68
CA VAL A 86 17.79 12.57 -2.41
C VAL A 86 19.28 12.26 -2.64
N GLN A 87 20.13 12.70 -1.72
CA GLN A 87 21.55 12.41 -1.67
C GLN A 87 21.82 11.68 -0.35
N LEU A 88 21.89 10.34 -0.41
CA LEU A 88 21.90 9.49 0.79
C LEU A 88 23.29 8.97 1.18
N MET A 89 24.30 9.13 0.32
CA MET A 89 25.64 8.56 0.53
C MET A 89 26.54 9.41 1.42
N GLN A 90 26.14 10.64 1.73
CA GLN A 90 26.90 11.58 2.57
C GLN A 90 26.59 11.36 4.05
N MET A 91 27.44 11.84 4.97
CA MET A 91 27.16 11.81 6.40
C MET A 91 25.88 12.55 6.72
N VAL A 92 25.71 13.76 6.22
CA VAL A 92 24.45 14.50 6.26
C VAL A 92 23.73 14.28 4.93
N LYS A 93 22.58 13.62 4.99
CA LYS A 93 21.73 13.36 3.83
C LYS A 93 21.00 14.61 3.44
N VAL A 94 20.86 14.83 2.14
CA VAL A 94 20.15 16.00 1.58
C VAL A 94 18.90 15.53 0.85
N ILE A 95 17.77 16.10 1.20
CA ILE A 95 16.46 15.81 0.62
C ILE A 95 15.95 17.08 -0.05
N GLU A 96 16.00 17.11 -1.36
CA GLU A 96 15.51 18.21 -2.19
C GLU A 96 14.04 17.99 -2.50
N ALA A 97 13.18 18.84 -1.96
CA ALA A 97 11.75 18.83 -2.22
C ALA A 97 11.32 20.05 -3.07
N ALA A 98 10.05 20.10 -3.42
CA ALA A 98 9.55 21.14 -4.33
C ALA A 98 9.58 22.54 -3.72
N LYS A 99 9.38 22.65 -2.40
CA LYS A 99 9.31 23.93 -1.70
C LYS A 99 10.62 24.30 -1.03
N GLN A 100 11.32 23.30 -0.48
CA GLN A 100 12.55 23.54 0.27
C GLN A 100 13.46 22.30 0.34
N THR A 101 14.64 22.47 0.93
CA THR A 101 15.61 21.40 1.15
C THR A 101 15.70 21.08 2.62
N TYR A 102 15.72 19.78 2.92
CA TYR A 102 15.86 19.24 4.29
C TYR A 102 17.18 18.50 4.41
N GLN A 103 17.74 18.48 5.61
CA GLN A 103 18.97 17.79 5.91
C GLN A 103 18.82 16.96 7.18
N ALA A 104 19.40 15.77 7.20
CA ALA A 104 19.45 14.90 8.36
C ALA A 104 20.60 13.90 8.29
N PRO A 105 21.18 13.46 9.42
CA PRO A 105 22.12 12.35 9.45
C PRO A 105 21.44 11.01 9.13
N ALA A 106 20.13 10.88 9.34
CA ALA A 106 19.37 9.67 9.04
C ALA A 106 18.12 9.96 8.18
N VAL A 107 17.80 9.04 7.27
CA VAL A 107 16.59 9.11 6.44
C VAL A 107 15.89 7.77 6.47
N ILE A 108 14.56 7.79 6.67
CA ILE A 108 13.71 6.60 6.56
C ILE A 108 12.87 6.72 5.30
N LEU A 109 13.01 5.74 4.41
CA LEU A 109 12.20 5.64 3.19
C LEU A 109 10.93 4.84 3.50
N ALA A 110 9.80 5.52 3.62
CA ALA A 110 8.47 4.95 3.88
C ALA A 110 7.49 5.26 2.74
N THR A 111 8.00 5.30 1.50
CA THR A 111 7.29 5.77 0.30
C THR A 111 6.14 4.86 -0.15
N GLY A 112 6.05 3.66 0.42
CA GLY A 112 5.05 2.66 0.07
C GLY A 112 5.29 2.02 -1.31
N ALA A 113 4.38 1.12 -1.69
CA ALA A 113 4.38 0.42 -2.97
C ALA A 113 2.99 0.55 -3.62
N PRO A 114 2.70 1.65 -4.34
CA PRO A 114 1.42 1.77 -5.02
C PRO A 114 1.30 0.72 -6.13
N PRO A 115 0.10 0.17 -6.36
CA PRO A 115 -0.12 -0.77 -7.44
C PRO A 115 0.27 -0.15 -8.79
N LYS A 116 0.86 -0.95 -9.65
CA LYS A 116 1.15 -0.55 -11.03
C LYS A 116 -0.15 -0.18 -11.72
N LYS A 117 -0.15 0.96 -12.40
CA LYS A 117 -1.34 1.40 -13.12
C LYS A 117 -1.63 0.45 -14.28
N LEU A 118 -2.85 -0.06 -14.33
CA LEU A 118 -3.36 -0.77 -15.50
C LEU A 118 -3.64 0.25 -16.61
N GLY A 119 -2.98 0.11 -17.76
CA GLY A 119 -3.10 1.02 -18.90
C GLY A 119 -4.37 0.77 -19.74
N VAL A 120 -5.52 0.56 -19.09
CA VAL A 120 -6.81 0.29 -19.77
C VAL A 120 -7.70 1.51 -19.67
N GLU A 121 -8.34 1.87 -20.77
CA GLU A 121 -9.29 2.97 -20.86
C GLU A 121 -10.52 2.72 -19.96
N GLY A 122 -11.07 3.79 -19.36
CA GLY A 122 -12.24 3.72 -18.48
C GLY A 122 -12.00 3.17 -17.09
N LYS A 123 -10.78 2.68 -16.78
CA LYS A 123 -10.51 2.04 -15.48
C LYS A 123 -10.63 2.99 -14.30
N ASP A 124 -10.22 4.25 -14.46
CA ASP A 124 -10.22 5.22 -13.36
C ASP A 124 -11.66 5.63 -12.98
N GLU A 125 -12.58 5.61 -13.95
CA GLU A 125 -14.02 5.85 -13.75
C GLU A 125 -14.70 4.68 -13.01
N MET A 126 -14.19 3.46 -13.24
CA MET A 126 -14.69 2.23 -12.65
C MET A 126 -13.99 1.87 -11.32
N LEU A 127 -13.04 2.67 -10.88
CA LEU A 127 -12.33 2.43 -9.63
C LEU A 127 -13.29 2.50 -8.43
N GLY A 128 -13.37 1.41 -7.68
CA GLY A 128 -14.35 1.25 -6.59
C GLY A 128 -15.74 0.76 -7.04
N ARG A 129 -16.04 0.75 -8.35
CA ARG A 129 -17.36 0.33 -8.90
C ARG A 129 -17.28 -0.95 -9.74
N GLY A 130 -16.13 -1.60 -9.79
CA GLY A 130 -15.91 -2.83 -10.59
C GLY A 130 -14.44 -3.10 -10.81
N VAL A 131 -13.58 -2.07 -10.72
CA VAL A 131 -12.13 -2.18 -10.74
C VAL A 131 -11.58 -1.95 -9.34
N HIS A 132 -10.83 -2.90 -8.81
CA HIS A 132 -10.19 -2.80 -7.50
C HIS A 132 -8.77 -3.34 -7.55
N TYR A 133 -7.86 -2.72 -6.79
CA TYR A 133 -6.47 -3.15 -6.65
C TYR A 133 -6.23 -4.04 -5.43
N TYR A 134 -7.19 -4.12 -4.52
CA TYR A 134 -7.09 -4.89 -3.27
C TYR A 134 -8.31 -5.80 -3.14
N ALA A 135 -8.14 -7.05 -3.57
CA ALA A 135 -9.22 -8.03 -3.57
C ALA A 135 -9.68 -8.42 -2.16
N ALA A 136 -8.75 -8.47 -1.20
CA ALA A 136 -9.03 -8.89 0.17
C ALA A 136 -10.07 -8.03 0.87
N CYS A 137 -10.01 -6.71 0.68
CA CYS A 137 -10.90 -5.77 1.36
C CYS A 137 -12.34 -5.78 0.84
N ARG A 138 -12.60 -6.38 -0.33
CA ARG A 138 -13.91 -6.33 -0.99
C ARG A 138 -14.38 -7.66 -1.56
N SER A 139 -13.83 -8.77 -1.12
CA SER A 139 -14.17 -10.11 -1.62
C SER A 139 -15.68 -10.42 -1.53
N MET A 140 -16.34 -9.96 -0.49
CA MET A 140 -17.79 -10.16 -0.28
C MET A 140 -18.66 -9.46 -1.34
N MET A 141 -18.22 -8.35 -1.93
CA MET A 141 -18.96 -7.63 -2.99
C MET A 141 -19.01 -8.42 -4.30
N TYR A 142 -18.08 -9.36 -4.49
CA TYR A 142 -17.98 -10.18 -5.69
C TYR A 142 -18.65 -11.54 -5.56
N ARG A 143 -19.31 -11.80 -4.43
CA ARG A 143 -19.99 -13.07 -4.23
C ARG A 143 -21.00 -13.35 -5.35
N ARG A 144 -20.90 -14.53 -5.98
CA ARG A 144 -21.70 -14.95 -7.15
C ARG A 144 -21.51 -14.08 -8.40
N LYS A 145 -20.38 -13.37 -8.54
CA LYS A 145 -20.06 -12.62 -9.76
C LYS A 145 -18.87 -13.24 -10.47
N THR A 146 -18.78 -13.06 -11.77
CA THR A 146 -17.58 -13.37 -12.55
C THR A 146 -16.57 -12.25 -12.36
N VAL A 147 -15.34 -12.60 -11.98
CA VAL A 147 -14.26 -11.64 -11.71
C VAL A 147 -13.03 -12.01 -12.54
N ALA A 148 -12.39 -11.01 -13.13
CA ALA A 148 -11.09 -11.13 -13.76
C ALA A 148 -10.01 -10.59 -12.80
N VAL A 149 -8.97 -11.36 -12.54
CA VAL A 149 -7.78 -10.90 -11.83
C VAL A 149 -6.68 -10.65 -12.86
N ILE A 150 -6.15 -9.43 -12.86
CA ILE A 150 -5.11 -9.00 -13.80
C ILE A 150 -3.81 -8.78 -13.03
N GLY A 151 -2.78 -9.54 -13.36
CA GLY A 151 -1.46 -9.47 -12.75
C GLY A 151 -0.67 -10.75 -12.94
N ASP A 152 0.65 -10.64 -12.83
CA ASP A 152 1.63 -11.70 -13.04
C ASP A 152 2.45 -12.03 -11.78
N GLY A 153 2.18 -11.33 -10.67
CA GLY A 153 2.91 -11.47 -9.41
C GLY A 153 2.16 -12.25 -8.34
N GLU A 154 2.84 -12.47 -7.21
CA GLU A 154 2.34 -13.16 -6.02
C GLU A 154 1.02 -12.57 -5.51
N GLN A 155 0.88 -11.23 -5.50
CA GLN A 155 -0.34 -10.55 -5.06
C GLN A 155 -1.55 -10.90 -5.94
N ALA A 156 -1.36 -11.09 -7.25
CA ALA A 156 -2.43 -11.51 -8.14
C ALA A 156 -2.83 -12.96 -7.85
N ALA A 157 -1.86 -13.84 -7.61
CA ALA A 157 -2.11 -15.22 -7.22
C ALA A 157 -2.87 -15.32 -5.89
N GLU A 158 -2.45 -14.57 -4.88
CA GLU A 158 -3.14 -14.50 -3.57
C GLU A 158 -4.56 -13.98 -3.70
N ALA A 159 -4.74 -12.90 -4.49
CA ALA A 159 -6.06 -12.34 -4.78
C ALA A 159 -6.96 -13.36 -5.46
N ALA A 160 -6.42 -14.11 -6.43
CA ALA A 160 -7.13 -15.17 -7.12
C ALA A 160 -7.56 -16.29 -6.16
N MET A 161 -6.66 -16.75 -5.30
CA MET A 161 -6.94 -17.77 -4.29
C MET A 161 -8.01 -17.32 -3.31
N LEU A 162 -7.93 -16.08 -2.83
CA LEU A 162 -8.91 -15.51 -1.90
C LEU A 162 -10.29 -15.42 -2.57
N LEU A 163 -10.35 -14.84 -3.75
CA LEU A 163 -11.58 -14.66 -4.49
C LEU A 163 -12.20 -16.01 -4.90
N SER A 164 -11.41 -17.03 -5.23
CA SER A 164 -11.90 -18.36 -5.56
C SER A 164 -12.67 -19.05 -4.44
N ARG A 165 -12.41 -18.69 -3.19
CA ARG A 165 -13.14 -19.20 -2.02
C ARG A 165 -14.53 -18.56 -1.87
N THR A 166 -14.72 -17.39 -2.44
CA THR A 166 -15.95 -16.59 -2.32
C THR A 166 -16.75 -16.52 -3.62
N LEU A 167 -16.16 -16.94 -4.75
CA LEU A 167 -16.70 -16.80 -6.10
C LEU A 167 -17.00 -18.14 -6.76
N TYR A 168 -18.03 -18.15 -7.64
CA TYR A 168 -18.39 -19.31 -8.45
C TYR A 168 -17.62 -19.39 -9.78
N CYS A 169 -17.02 -18.31 -10.25
CA CYS A 169 -16.30 -18.27 -11.53
C CYS A 169 -15.14 -17.28 -11.48
N PHE A 170 -14.00 -17.72 -11.99
CA PHE A 170 -12.78 -16.92 -12.07
C PHE A 170 -12.27 -16.94 -13.52
N ARG A 171 -11.96 -15.77 -14.09
CA ARG A 171 -11.32 -15.66 -15.39
C ARG A 171 -9.99 -14.90 -15.25
N HIS A 172 -8.92 -15.52 -15.72
CA HIS A 172 -7.64 -14.87 -15.94
C HIS A 172 -7.55 -14.46 -17.43
N PRO A 173 -7.32 -13.19 -17.79
CA PRO A 173 -7.04 -12.84 -19.17
C PRO A 173 -5.66 -13.38 -19.57
N ALA A 174 -5.65 -14.04 -20.72
CA ALA A 174 -4.56 -14.83 -21.21
C ALA A 174 -3.21 -14.11 -21.35
N SER A 175 -2.29 -14.51 -20.58
CA SER A 175 -0.89 -14.87 -20.86
C SER A 175 -0.53 -15.83 -19.74
N PRO A 176 0.13 -16.96 -19.98
CA PRO A 176 0.56 -17.81 -18.89
C PRO A 176 1.41 -16.93 -17.98
N PRO A 177 1.03 -16.74 -16.71
CA PRO A 177 1.89 -16.01 -15.81
C PRO A 177 3.20 -16.78 -15.78
N HIS A 178 4.31 -16.10 -15.90
CA HIS A 178 5.57 -16.59 -15.39
C HIS A 178 5.37 -16.68 -13.87
N ILE A 179 4.69 -17.74 -13.45
CA ILE A 179 4.54 -18.06 -12.04
C ILE A 179 5.94 -18.45 -11.61
N PRO A 180 6.61 -17.66 -10.74
CA PRO A 180 7.90 -18.09 -10.25
C PRO A 180 7.73 -19.48 -9.66
N ALA A 181 8.75 -20.34 -9.79
CA ALA A 181 8.73 -21.75 -9.36
C ALA A 181 8.43 -21.96 -7.87
N VAL A 182 8.11 -20.92 -7.14
CA VAL A 182 7.74 -20.86 -5.72
C VAL A 182 6.23 -20.71 -5.51
N ALA A 183 5.40 -20.72 -6.57
CA ALA A 183 3.95 -20.80 -6.35
C ALA A 183 3.65 -22.12 -5.62
N PRO A 184 3.13 -22.08 -4.39
CA PRO A 184 3.02 -23.29 -3.58
C PRO A 184 2.19 -24.34 -4.33
N GLU A 185 2.57 -25.61 -4.28
CA GLU A 185 1.74 -26.74 -4.79
C GLU A 185 0.26 -26.65 -4.40
N ARG A 186 -0.02 -25.96 -3.29
CA ARG A 186 -1.37 -25.64 -2.82
C ARG A 186 -2.17 -24.77 -3.81
N PHE A 187 -1.51 -23.93 -4.62
CA PHE A 187 -2.19 -23.13 -5.65
C PHE A 187 -2.74 -24.05 -6.77
N TYR A 188 -1.91 -24.95 -7.28
CA TYR A 188 -2.34 -25.92 -8.31
C TYR A 188 -3.39 -26.89 -7.76
N ARG A 189 -3.28 -27.37 -6.54
CA ARG A 189 -4.29 -28.24 -5.91
C ARG A 189 -5.62 -27.54 -5.68
N ALA A 190 -5.61 -26.26 -5.29
CA ALA A 190 -6.83 -25.47 -5.15
C ALA A 190 -7.54 -25.27 -6.50
N LEU A 191 -6.78 -25.20 -7.59
CA LEU A 191 -7.31 -25.13 -8.95
C LEU A 191 -7.82 -26.48 -9.45
N GLN A 192 -7.13 -27.58 -9.19
CA GLN A 192 -7.48 -28.93 -9.67
C GLN A 192 -8.65 -29.59 -8.92
N GLY A 193 -8.96 -29.17 -7.71
CA GLY A 193 -10.03 -29.74 -6.88
C GLY A 193 -11.45 -29.31 -7.21
N ARG A 194 -11.66 -28.47 -8.22
CA ARG A 194 -12.99 -27.98 -8.65
C ARG A 194 -13.25 -28.27 -10.11
N SER A 195 -14.29 -29.03 -10.39
CA SER A 195 -14.68 -29.56 -11.71
C SER A 195 -15.11 -28.49 -12.74
N ASP A 196 -15.21 -27.25 -12.36
CA ASP A 196 -15.73 -26.12 -13.14
C ASP A 196 -14.63 -25.18 -13.67
N TRP A 197 -13.36 -25.54 -13.44
CA TRP A 197 -12.23 -24.78 -13.96
C TRP A 197 -11.93 -25.19 -15.40
N ARG A 198 -12.35 -24.39 -16.34
CA ARG A 198 -11.80 -24.48 -17.70
C ARG A 198 -10.56 -23.59 -17.77
N CYS A 199 -9.38 -24.20 -17.65
CA CYS A 199 -8.17 -23.61 -18.19
C CYS A 199 -8.37 -23.49 -19.70
N TRP A 200 -8.25 -22.32 -20.26
CA TRP A 200 -8.15 -22.16 -21.71
C TRP A 200 -6.71 -22.52 -22.09
N ASP A 201 -6.54 -23.74 -22.61
CA ASP A 201 -5.42 -24.07 -23.45
C ASP A 201 -5.63 -23.36 -24.79
N ARG A 202 -4.96 -22.25 -25.02
CA ARG A 202 -4.44 -21.76 -26.29
C ARG A 202 -3.49 -20.61 -26.09
#